data_cbd736d5b266728ea3bcb96f716a3818
#
_entry.id   cbd736d5b266728ea3bcb96f716a3818
#
_cell.length_a   1.000
_cell.length_b   1.000
_cell.length_c   1.000
_cell.angle_alpha   90.00
_cell.angle_beta   90.00
_cell.angle_gamma   90.00
#
_symmetry.space_group_name_H-M   'P 1'
#
loop_
_entity.id
_entity.type
_entity.pdbx_description
1 polymer ?
#
loop_
_entity_poly.entity_id
_entity_poly.type
_entity_poly.pdbx_seq_one_letter_code
_entity_poly.pdbx_strand_id
1 'polypeptide(L)'
;MSLAAPKASTISGAAFTVGIVAARYNERLVDALLRQVCAGLRAAGVREKRLTIVRVPGANELPSALQLLAPRARFDVFVALGVLIRGDTIHYELIADATSHALQRVALDTRTPVINGVIAVETAAQAAARCGGRIDRGAEFARAALEMADLKRRLRKPQ
;
A
#
# COMPACT_ATOMS: atom_id res chain seq x y z
N MET A 1 8.53 -9.45 12.45
CA MET A 1 7.10 -9.55 12.07
C MET A 1 6.52 -10.84 12.61
N SER A 2 5.31 -10.81 13.17
CA SER A 2 4.61 -12.01 13.62
C SER A 2 4.34 -12.97 12.47
N LEU A 3 4.52 -14.28 12.71
CA LEU A 3 4.20 -15.32 11.74
C LEU A 3 2.67 -15.60 11.68
N ALA A 4 1.91 -15.08 12.65
CA ALA A 4 0.46 -15.24 12.73
C ALA A 4 -0.24 -14.03 12.10
N ALA A 5 -0.87 -14.23 10.94
CA ALA A 5 -1.73 -13.22 10.33
C ALA A 5 -3.07 -13.13 11.10
N PRO A 6 -3.66 -11.91 11.23
CA PRO A 6 -5.03 -11.77 11.76
C PRO A 6 -6.03 -12.60 10.95
N LYS A 7 -7.10 -13.05 11.62
CA LYS A 7 -8.20 -13.72 10.92
C LYS A 7 -8.80 -12.77 9.87
N ALA A 8 -9.05 -13.29 8.67
CA ALA A 8 -9.65 -12.52 7.60
C ALA A 8 -11.07 -12.08 8.00
N SER A 9 -11.33 -10.77 7.97
CA SER A 9 -12.68 -10.22 8.09
C SER A 9 -13.29 -10.05 6.71
N THR A 10 -14.57 -10.39 6.55
CA THR A 10 -15.28 -10.18 5.29
C THR A 10 -15.82 -8.74 5.26
N ILE A 11 -15.08 -7.84 4.62
CA ILE A 11 -15.45 -6.43 4.51
C ILE A 11 -15.85 -6.13 3.07
N SER A 12 -17.06 -5.59 2.86
CA SER A 12 -17.47 -5.12 1.55
C SER A 12 -16.78 -3.80 1.19
N GLY A 13 -16.03 -3.81 0.10
CA GLY A 13 -15.32 -2.65 -0.44
C GLY A 13 -16.16 -1.77 -1.38
N ALA A 14 -17.41 -2.13 -1.65
CA ALA A 14 -18.24 -1.51 -2.71
C ALA A 14 -18.39 0.03 -2.59
N ALA A 15 -18.30 0.54 -1.37
CA ALA A 15 -18.40 1.98 -1.09
C ALA A 15 -17.05 2.69 -1.03
N PHE A 16 -15.92 1.98 -0.90
CA PHE A 16 -14.62 2.59 -0.63
C PHE A 16 -13.99 3.22 -1.87
N THR A 17 -13.27 4.33 -1.65
CA THR A 17 -12.43 5.00 -2.63
C THR A 17 -10.98 4.84 -2.19
N VAL A 18 -10.16 4.23 -3.05
CA VAL A 18 -8.78 3.83 -2.73
C VAL A 18 -7.81 4.54 -3.67
N GLY A 19 -6.80 5.18 -3.09
CA GLY A 19 -5.67 5.71 -3.83
C GLY A 19 -4.47 4.77 -3.69
N ILE A 20 -3.85 4.41 -4.79
CA ILE A 20 -2.65 3.57 -4.84
C ILE A 20 -1.53 4.36 -5.51
N VAL A 21 -0.39 4.47 -4.84
CA VAL A 21 0.82 5.03 -5.44
C VAL A 21 1.86 3.92 -5.52
N ALA A 22 2.41 3.67 -6.71
CA ALA A 22 3.31 2.56 -6.95
C ALA A 22 4.61 3.03 -7.63
N ALA A 23 5.75 2.64 -7.08
CA ALA A 23 7.07 2.95 -7.61
C ALA A 23 7.32 2.22 -8.95
N ARG A 24 8.18 2.82 -9.79
CA ARG A 24 8.65 2.18 -11.04
C ARG A 24 9.97 1.42 -10.86
N TYR A 25 10.80 1.79 -9.89
CA TYR A 25 11.97 0.96 -9.57
C TYR A 25 11.54 -0.45 -9.18
N ASN A 26 12.27 -1.45 -9.67
CA ASN A 26 11.91 -2.87 -9.53
C ASN A 26 10.51 -3.19 -10.10
N GLU A 27 10.21 -2.60 -11.26
CA GLU A 27 8.88 -2.53 -11.88
C GLU A 27 8.13 -3.86 -11.90
N ARG A 28 8.78 -4.95 -12.36
CA ARG A 28 8.16 -6.28 -12.42
C ARG A 28 7.61 -6.76 -11.06
N LEU A 29 8.35 -6.47 -9.98
CA LEU A 29 7.98 -6.86 -8.62
C LEU A 29 6.87 -5.96 -8.08
N VAL A 30 6.98 -4.65 -8.29
CA VAL A 30 5.94 -3.68 -7.89
C VAL A 30 4.65 -3.92 -8.66
N ASP A 31 4.72 -4.25 -9.94
CA ASP A 31 3.53 -4.58 -10.74
C ASP A 31 2.86 -5.89 -10.28
N ALA A 32 3.64 -6.87 -9.83
CA ALA A 32 3.08 -8.07 -9.23
C ALA A 32 2.31 -7.75 -7.95
N LEU A 33 2.88 -6.93 -7.04
CA LEU A 33 2.18 -6.44 -5.85
C LEU A 33 0.91 -5.67 -6.21
N LEU A 34 1.02 -4.74 -7.17
CA LEU A 34 -0.11 -3.93 -7.62
C LEU A 34 -1.26 -4.79 -8.14
N ARG A 35 -0.95 -5.81 -8.96
CA ARG A 35 -1.97 -6.75 -9.46
C ARG A 35 -2.67 -7.49 -8.32
N GLN A 36 -1.92 -7.99 -7.33
CA GLN A 36 -2.49 -8.69 -6.16
C GLN A 36 -3.37 -7.77 -5.31
N VAL A 37 -2.90 -6.54 -5.03
CA VAL A 37 -3.69 -5.55 -4.29
C VAL A 37 -4.98 -5.23 -5.03
N CYS A 38 -4.90 -4.92 -6.32
CA CYS A 38 -6.09 -4.63 -7.13
C CYS A 38 -7.05 -5.83 -7.20
N ALA A 39 -6.52 -7.04 -7.35
CA ALA A 39 -7.35 -8.25 -7.35
C ALA A 39 -8.10 -8.44 -6.02
N GLY A 40 -7.40 -8.27 -4.88
CA GLY A 40 -8.02 -8.36 -3.56
C GLY A 40 -9.09 -7.29 -3.31
N LEU A 41 -8.82 -6.04 -3.72
CA LEU A 41 -9.78 -4.94 -3.60
C LEU A 41 -11.02 -5.17 -4.48
N ARG A 42 -10.83 -5.63 -5.73
CA ARG A 42 -11.95 -5.94 -6.65
C ARG A 42 -12.77 -7.13 -6.14
N ALA A 43 -12.13 -8.18 -5.64
CA ALA A 43 -12.81 -9.33 -5.05
C ALA A 43 -13.70 -8.93 -3.85
N ALA A 44 -13.30 -7.90 -3.10
CA ALA A 44 -14.10 -7.31 -2.03
C ALA A 44 -15.19 -6.33 -2.54
N GLY A 45 -15.29 -6.10 -3.85
CA GLY A 45 -16.32 -5.26 -4.46
C GLY A 45 -15.91 -3.80 -4.70
N VAL A 46 -14.65 -3.41 -4.51
CA VAL A 46 -14.18 -2.06 -4.85
C VAL A 46 -14.30 -1.88 -6.37
N ARG A 47 -15.07 -0.88 -6.79
CA ARG A 47 -15.34 -0.61 -8.20
C ARG A 47 -14.17 0.11 -8.87
N GLU A 48 -13.89 -0.17 -10.14
CA GLU A 48 -12.77 0.41 -10.89
C GLU A 48 -12.74 1.94 -10.83
N LYS A 49 -13.87 2.60 -11.01
CA LYS A 49 -14.00 4.05 -10.91
C LYS A 49 -13.67 4.65 -9.53
N ARG A 50 -13.48 3.82 -8.52
CA ARG A 50 -13.08 4.19 -7.16
C ARG A 50 -11.63 3.82 -6.82
N LEU A 51 -10.90 3.29 -7.81
CA LEU A 51 -9.46 3.06 -7.72
C LEU A 51 -8.73 4.17 -8.50
N THR A 52 -7.84 4.85 -7.82
CA THR A 52 -6.93 5.82 -8.45
C THR A 52 -5.52 5.27 -8.30
N ILE A 53 -4.82 5.05 -9.42
CA ILE A 53 -3.47 4.51 -9.45
C ILE A 53 -2.53 5.56 -10.02
N VAL A 54 -1.46 5.88 -9.29
CA VAL A 54 -0.43 6.84 -9.68
C VAL A 54 0.93 6.12 -9.67
N ARG A 55 1.76 6.40 -10.67
CA ARG A 55 3.12 5.84 -10.77
C ARG A 55 4.15 6.92 -10.47
N VAL A 56 5.15 6.57 -9.66
CA VAL A 56 6.25 7.46 -9.26
C VAL A 56 7.60 6.81 -9.55
N PRO A 57 8.71 7.58 -9.63
CA PRO A 57 10.01 7.00 -9.89
C PRO A 57 10.43 5.92 -8.91
N GLY A 58 10.45 6.20 -7.62
CA GLY A 58 10.94 5.28 -6.60
C GLY A 58 10.12 5.31 -5.31
N ALA A 59 10.59 4.57 -4.30
CA ALA A 59 9.93 4.50 -3.00
C ALA A 59 9.97 5.84 -2.25
N ASN A 60 11.04 6.61 -2.45
CA ASN A 60 11.23 7.92 -1.80
C ASN A 60 10.15 8.94 -2.21
N GLU A 61 9.57 8.81 -3.39
CA GLU A 61 8.53 9.71 -3.92
C GLU A 61 7.11 9.32 -3.51
N LEU A 62 6.91 8.13 -2.92
CA LEU A 62 5.58 7.65 -2.50
C LEU A 62 4.88 8.60 -1.53
N PRO A 63 5.54 9.11 -0.45
CA PRO A 63 4.87 9.98 0.51
C PRO A 63 4.42 11.31 -0.11
N SER A 64 5.29 11.96 -0.89
CA SER A 64 4.96 13.24 -1.53
C SER A 64 3.84 13.09 -2.56
N ALA A 65 3.84 12.01 -3.33
CA ALA A 65 2.76 11.74 -4.28
C ALA A 65 1.40 11.49 -3.59
N LEU A 66 1.39 10.79 -2.45
CA LEU A 66 0.18 10.63 -1.64
C LEU A 66 -0.31 11.94 -1.07
N GLN A 67 0.61 12.80 -0.59
CA GLN A 67 0.27 14.14 -0.10
C GLN A 67 -0.38 14.99 -1.19
N LEU A 68 0.13 14.94 -2.42
CA LEU A 68 -0.44 15.63 -3.58
C LEU A 68 -1.76 15.01 -4.06
N LEU A 69 -1.94 13.71 -3.88
CA LEU A 69 -3.15 13.00 -4.27
C LEU A 69 -4.31 13.24 -3.29
N ALA A 70 -4.01 13.38 -2.00
CA ALA A 70 -5.00 13.46 -0.94
C ALA A 70 -6.11 14.52 -1.15
N PRO A 71 -5.83 15.75 -1.63
CA PRO A 71 -6.88 16.75 -1.85
C PRO A 71 -7.71 16.51 -3.11
N ARG A 72 -7.34 15.58 -3.99
CA ARG A 72 -8.00 15.38 -5.30
C ARG A 72 -9.34 14.65 -5.21
N ALA A 73 -9.56 13.88 -4.14
CA ALA A 73 -10.82 13.18 -3.88
C ALA A 73 -10.95 12.79 -2.40
N ARG A 74 -12.13 12.33 -2.00
CA ARG A 74 -12.35 11.78 -0.66
C ARG A 74 -11.93 10.32 -0.60
N PHE A 75 -10.66 10.06 -0.42
CA PHE A 75 -10.13 8.71 -0.24
C PHE A 75 -10.47 8.16 1.14
N ASP A 76 -10.82 6.87 1.20
CA ASP A 76 -11.01 6.13 2.43
C ASP A 76 -9.70 5.54 2.95
N VAL A 77 -8.79 5.19 2.04
CA VAL A 77 -7.48 4.60 2.35
C VAL A 77 -6.51 4.84 1.20
N PHE A 78 -5.23 4.90 1.52
CA PHE A 78 -4.13 4.88 0.56
C PHE A 78 -3.32 3.58 0.68
N VAL A 79 -2.72 3.15 -0.44
CA VAL A 79 -1.74 2.06 -0.48
C VAL A 79 -0.49 2.56 -1.19
N ALA A 80 0.65 2.46 -0.55
CA ALA A 80 1.96 2.80 -1.11
C ALA A 80 2.72 1.52 -1.45
N LEU A 81 3.11 1.33 -2.71
CA LEU A 81 3.79 0.12 -3.18
C LEU A 81 5.19 0.44 -3.70
N GLY A 82 6.17 -0.23 -3.16
CA GLY A 82 7.57 -0.14 -3.58
C GLY A 82 8.34 -1.42 -3.24
N VAL A 83 9.49 -1.58 -3.88
CA VAL A 83 10.41 -2.69 -3.57
C VAL A 83 11.82 -2.14 -3.50
N LEU A 84 12.45 -2.34 -2.35
CA LEU A 84 13.83 -1.99 -2.06
C LEU A 84 14.63 -3.27 -1.83
N ILE A 85 15.65 -3.49 -2.64
CA ILE A 85 16.56 -4.63 -2.52
C ILE A 85 17.92 -4.08 -2.15
N ARG A 86 18.57 -4.70 -1.17
CA ARG A 86 19.91 -4.33 -0.74
C ARG A 86 20.87 -4.30 -1.93
N GLY A 87 21.57 -3.17 -2.07
CA GLY A 87 22.72 -2.99 -2.95
C GLY A 87 24.03 -2.99 -2.17
N ASP A 88 25.08 -2.42 -2.77
CA ASP A 88 26.41 -2.34 -2.16
C ASP A 88 26.54 -1.30 -1.06
N THR A 89 25.55 -0.43 -0.93
CA THR A 89 25.53 0.66 0.05
C THR A 89 24.31 0.57 0.95
N ILE A 90 24.33 1.33 2.07
CA ILE A 90 23.20 1.44 3.01
C ILE A 90 22.04 2.26 2.46
N HIS A 91 22.08 2.71 1.21
CA HIS A 91 21.07 3.60 0.62
C HIS A 91 19.65 3.02 0.72
N TYR A 92 19.48 1.70 0.52
CA TYR A 92 18.17 1.06 0.61
C TYR A 92 17.58 1.12 2.02
N GLU A 93 18.42 1.05 3.08
CA GLU A 93 17.97 1.18 4.48
C GLU A 93 17.50 2.61 4.77
N LEU A 94 18.30 3.60 4.33
CA LEU A 94 17.95 5.02 4.51
C LEU A 94 16.62 5.37 3.81
N ILE A 95 16.42 4.86 2.60
CA ILE A 95 15.16 5.08 1.87
C ILE A 95 14.00 4.32 2.56
N ALA A 96 14.20 3.09 3.02
CA ALA A 96 13.18 2.32 3.69
C ALA A 96 12.70 2.99 4.99
N ASP A 97 13.65 3.48 5.79
CA ASP A 97 13.37 4.18 7.04
C ASP A 97 12.65 5.51 6.79
N ALA A 98 13.26 6.39 5.97
CA ALA A 98 12.69 7.69 5.64
C ALA A 98 11.29 7.58 5.04
N THR A 99 11.09 6.64 4.10
CA THR A 99 9.79 6.41 3.47
C THR A 99 8.76 5.94 4.49
N SER A 100 9.12 4.99 5.37
CA SER A 100 8.20 4.48 6.39
C SER A 100 7.70 5.57 7.32
N HIS A 101 8.60 6.42 7.84
CA HIS A 101 8.25 7.55 8.68
C HIS A 101 7.38 8.59 7.93
N ALA A 102 7.76 8.91 6.69
CA ALA A 102 7.02 9.88 5.90
C ALA A 102 5.61 9.38 5.53
N LEU A 103 5.41 8.10 5.23
CA LEU A 103 4.09 7.51 4.98
C LEU A 103 3.18 7.60 6.21
N GLN A 104 3.72 7.36 7.41
CA GLN A 104 2.97 7.55 8.65
C GLN A 104 2.59 9.02 8.86
N ARG A 105 3.50 9.93 8.57
CA ARG A 105 3.22 11.37 8.64
C ARG A 105 2.08 11.76 7.70
N VAL A 106 2.12 11.32 6.44
CA VAL A 106 1.04 11.56 5.48
C VAL A 106 -0.30 11.03 5.98
N ALA A 107 -0.31 9.83 6.59
CA ALA A 107 -1.54 9.25 7.14
C ALA A 107 -2.16 10.13 8.23
N LEU A 108 -1.33 10.66 9.14
CA LEU A 108 -1.77 11.53 10.23
C LEU A 108 -2.21 12.90 9.71
N ASP A 109 -1.42 13.55 8.86
CA ASP A 109 -1.69 14.88 8.34
C ASP A 109 -2.96 14.92 7.46
N THR A 110 -3.17 13.89 6.65
CA THR A 110 -4.35 13.79 5.76
C THR A 110 -5.57 13.14 6.43
N ARG A 111 -5.41 12.62 7.64
CA ARG A 111 -6.42 11.80 8.34
C ARG A 111 -6.95 10.67 7.43
N THR A 112 -6.07 10.13 6.58
CA THR A 112 -6.38 9.03 5.68
C THR A 112 -5.39 7.91 5.89
N PRO A 113 -5.82 6.72 6.32
CA PRO A 113 -4.91 5.59 6.53
C PRO A 113 -4.05 5.34 5.31
N VAL A 114 -2.78 5.05 5.53
CA VAL A 114 -1.82 4.64 4.49
C VAL A 114 -1.32 3.24 4.82
N ILE A 115 -1.53 2.31 3.91
CA ILE A 115 -0.94 0.98 3.99
C ILE A 115 0.47 1.05 3.38
N ASN A 116 1.47 0.84 4.23
CA ASN A 116 2.85 0.76 3.79
C ASN A 116 3.12 -0.61 3.16
N GLY A 117 3.07 -0.66 1.84
CA GLY A 117 3.38 -1.82 1.01
C GLY A 117 4.79 -1.77 0.39
N VAL A 118 5.71 -1.06 1.03
CA VAL A 118 7.12 -1.03 0.64
C VAL A 118 7.81 -2.30 1.18
N ILE A 119 8.25 -3.14 0.29
CA ILE A 119 9.00 -4.37 0.59
C ILE A 119 10.50 -4.02 0.62
N ALA A 120 11.12 -4.06 1.78
CA ALA A 120 12.56 -3.92 1.94
C ALA A 120 13.17 -5.29 2.27
N VAL A 121 14.12 -5.73 1.46
CA VAL A 121 14.71 -7.08 1.52
C VAL A 121 16.19 -7.08 1.16
N GLU A 122 16.88 -8.15 1.60
CA GLU A 122 18.30 -8.36 1.34
C GLU A 122 18.58 -8.89 -0.07
N THR A 123 17.67 -9.71 -0.64
CA THR A 123 17.92 -10.39 -1.91
C THR A 123 16.73 -10.31 -2.86
N ALA A 124 17.04 -10.43 -4.16
CA ALA A 124 16.00 -10.51 -5.20
C ALA A 124 15.07 -11.73 -5.02
N ALA A 125 15.58 -12.84 -4.51
CA ALA A 125 14.78 -14.03 -4.21
C ALA A 125 13.75 -13.76 -3.10
N GLN A 126 14.14 -13.03 -2.06
CA GLN A 126 13.22 -12.61 -1.01
C GLN A 126 12.14 -11.66 -1.54
N ALA A 127 12.50 -10.76 -2.45
CA ALA A 127 11.55 -9.87 -3.11
C ALA A 127 10.55 -10.66 -3.97
N ALA A 128 11.03 -11.55 -4.82
CA ALA A 128 10.18 -12.38 -5.68
C ALA A 128 9.19 -13.23 -4.87
N ALA A 129 9.66 -13.84 -3.77
CA ALA A 129 8.80 -14.64 -2.89
C ALA A 129 7.63 -13.83 -2.30
N ARG A 130 7.81 -12.51 -2.06
CA ARG A 130 6.83 -11.63 -1.41
C ARG A 130 5.94 -10.87 -2.40
N CYS A 131 6.44 -10.62 -3.61
CA CYS A 131 5.74 -9.77 -4.57
C CYS A 131 4.86 -10.53 -5.57
N GLY A 132 5.04 -11.83 -5.72
CA GLY A 132 4.27 -12.62 -6.68
C GLY A 132 4.47 -14.11 -6.49
N GLY A 133 5.22 -14.51 -5.47
CA GLY A 133 5.52 -15.89 -5.13
C GLY A 133 4.56 -16.46 -4.07
N ARG A 134 5.10 -17.36 -3.26
CA ARG A 134 4.34 -18.09 -2.23
C ARG A 134 3.83 -17.23 -1.06
N ILE A 135 4.40 -16.05 -0.85
CA ILE A 135 4.01 -15.10 0.21
C ILE A 135 3.18 -14.01 -0.45
N ASP A 136 1.87 -14.08 -0.31
CA ASP A 136 0.94 -13.13 -0.96
C ASP A 136 0.81 -11.83 -0.14
N ARG A 137 1.85 -10.99 -0.20
CA ARG A 137 1.84 -9.69 0.48
C ARG A 137 0.83 -8.72 -0.11
N GLY A 138 0.57 -8.81 -1.41
CA GLY A 138 -0.43 -7.94 -2.03
C GLY A 138 -1.84 -8.21 -1.50
N ALA A 139 -2.22 -9.46 -1.28
CA ALA A 139 -3.49 -9.81 -0.65
C ALA A 139 -3.57 -9.32 0.81
N GLU A 140 -2.47 -9.40 1.56
CA GLU A 140 -2.40 -8.84 2.92
C GLU A 140 -2.60 -7.33 2.92
N PHE A 141 -1.97 -6.60 2.00
CA PHE A 141 -2.13 -5.15 1.87
C PHE A 141 -3.56 -4.77 1.47
N ALA A 142 -4.19 -5.53 0.58
CA ALA A 142 -5.59 -5.31 0.22
C ALA A 142 -6.52 -5.48 1.42
N ARG A 143 -6.33 -6.54 2.21
CA ARG A 143 -7.12 -6.77 3.45
C ARG A 143 -6.92 -5.63 4.44
N ALA A 144 -5.68 -5.25 4.74
CA ALA A 144 -5.39 -4.15 5.64
C ALA A 144 -6.02 -2.82 5.15
N ALA A 145 -6.00 -2.58 3.84
CA ALA A 145 -6.64 -1.41 3.25
C ALA A 145 -8.16 -1.40 3.49
N LEU A 146 -8.82 -2.54 3.28
CA LEU A 146 -10.27 -2.66 3.53
C LEU A 146 -10.62 -2.44 5.01
N GLU A 147 -9.84 -3.03 5.92
CA GLU A 147 -10.04 -2.88 7.37
C GLU A 147 -9.89 -1.42 7.82
N MET A 148 -8.84 -0.74 7.35
CA MET A 148 -8.59 0.65 7.71
C MET A 148 -9.57 1.62 7.06
N ALA A 149 -10.05 1.33 5.84
CA ALA A 149 -11.12 2.10 5.20
C ALA A 149 -12.45 1.98 5.97
N ASP A 150 -12.80 0.76 6.39
CA ASP A 150 -13.98 0.51 7.21
C ASP A 150 -13.89 1.23 8.56
N LEU A 151 -12.76 1.08 9.26
CA LEU A 151 -12.50 1.76 10.53
C LEU A 151 -12.67 3.28 10.39
N LYS A 152 -12.02 3.89 9.38
CA LYS A 152 -12.14 5.32 9.11
C LYS A 152 -13.60 5.75 8.94
N ARG A 153 -14.40 4.99 8.21
CA ARG A 153 -15.81 5.31 7.98
C ARG A 153 -16.66 5.17 9.23
N ARG A 154 -16.44 4.12 10.01
CA ARG A 154 -17.16 3.92 11.29
C ARG A 154 -16.90 5.06 12.26
N LEU A 155 -15.65 5.49 12.40
CA LEU A 155 -15.27 6.58 13.31
C LEU A 155 -15.68 7.97 12.80
N ARG A 156 -16.02 8.12 11.54
CA ARG A 156 -16.51 9.40 10.97
C ARG A 156 -18.02 9.59 11.05
N LYS A 157 -18.79 8.55 11.30
CA LYS A 157 -20.23 8.68 11.54
C LYS A 157 -20.40 9.30 12.92
N PRO A 158 -21.18 10.41 13.07
CA PRO A 158 -21.61 10.86 14.39
C PRO A 158 -22.40 9.72 15.05
N GLN A 159 -22.20 9.52 16.33
CA GLN A 159 -23.06 8.64 17.14
C GLN A 159 -24.44 9.24 17.25
#